data_c036e742ddc1f88ef461bea9178138c6
#
_entry.id   c036e742ddc1f88ef461bea9178138c6
#
_cell.length_a   1.000
_cell.length_b   1.000
_cell.length_c   1.000
_cell.angle_alpha   90.00
_cell.angle_beta   90.00
_cell.angle_gamma   90.00
#
_symmetry.space_group_name_H-M   'P 1'
#
loop_
_entity.id
_entity.type
_entity.pdbx_description
1 polymer ?
#
loop_
_entity_poly.entity_id
_entity_poly.type
_entity_poly.pdbx_seq_one_letter_code
_entity_poly.pdbx_strand_id
1 'polypeptide(L)'
;MSVLLQGGRVIDPGSGYDARADVLVDGWTVAAVGANLAVPDDATGVDVSGLIVGPGFVDLHSHVHSIAGQWLQALDGVTTALDLEAGLMPLDRGYAEAAAQGRPLNFGFSASWAAARAQVLAGIQPDANLETVLGLLGDGRWQRSSSQPELAQWLGLLEGELAAGALGIGVLMGYAPRTEPAEYLAVAQLAANAGAPTFTHVRELVESDPSTPIDGVDEIVAAAAQTGAAMHHCHVNSTSRRHLDRVLATLERSRSEGSLVTVEAYPYGAGSTAIGAYFLEPDRLPAWGVGPQNIVLVGTGERLADNARLREVRATDPGAACIVEFLDERDAADRALLDSALAFPDSIVASDAMPVYWPDGTHDSTEWPLPPGGHTHPRTAGTFAKSVRRMVIETGSWSWLEAFRRCAYLPARVLDDVSPAMRGKGRLSAGSDADIVVLDPARITDTATYLDPARPSVGVRQLLVGGTVVVRDGELQPDAMPGRPVRGEPV
;
A
#
# COMPACT_ATOMS: atom_id res chain seq x y z
N MET A 1 0.91 -29.44 7.65
CA MET A 1 0.18 -30.05 6.51
C MET A 1 0.99 -29.72 5.28
N SER A 2 1.35 -30.71 4.49
CA SER A 2 2.20 -30.50 3.32
C SER A 2 1.35 -30.35 2.07
N VAL A 3 1.74 -29.44 1.16
CA VAL A 3 1.06 -29.19 -0.13
C VAL A 3 2.11 -29.28 -1.25
N LEU A 4 1.80 -30.00 -2.30
CA LEU A 4 2.62 -30.05 -3.50
C LEU A 4 1.87 -29.43 -4.68
N LEU A 5 2.32 -28.26 -5.14
CA LEU A 5 1.85 -27.60 -6.36
C LEU A 5 2.62 -28.20 -7.55
N GLN A 6 1.93 -28.81 -8.51
CA GLN A 6 2.56 -29.61 -9.56
C GLN A 6 2.42 -29.01 -10.96
N GLY A 7 3.53 -28.94 -11.68
CA GLY A 7 3.55 -28.70 -13.12
C GLY A 7 3.32 -27.25 -13.58
N GLY A 8 3.33 -26.28 -12.65
CA GLY A 8 3.18 -24.87 -12.96
C GLY A 8 4.43 -24.23 -13.58
N ARG A 9 4.28 -23.03 -14.15
CA ARG A 9 5.41 -22.16 -14.45
C ARG A 9 5.77 -21.40 -13.17
N VAL A 10 6.87 -21.81 -12.54
CA VAL A 10 7.36 -21.27 -11.28
C VAL A 10 8.25 -20.08 -11.53
N ILE A 11 7.94 -18.97 -10.85
CA ILE A 11 8.67 -17.70 -10.93
C ILE A 11 9.24 -17.37 -9.55
N ASP A 12 10.55 -17.24 -9.45
CA ASP A 12 11.22 -16.69 -8.25
C ASP A 12 12.06 -15.47 -8.63
N PRO A 13 11.59 -14.26 -8.35
CA PRO A 13 12.31 -13.03 -8.69
C PRO A 13 13.61 -12.87 -7.88
N GLY A 14 13.71 -13.51 -6.71
CA GLY A 14 14.91 -13.46 -5.88
C GLY A 14 16.13 -14.16 -6.50
N SER A 15 15.90 -15.26 -7.20
CA SER A 15 16.95 -16.02 -7.90
C SER A 15 16.95 -15.83 -9.43
N GLY A 16 15.94 -15.15 -9.97
CA GLY A 16 15.73 -15.07 -11.43
C GLY A 16 15.19 -16.37 -12.05
N TYR A 17 14.62 -17.27 -11.24
CA TYR A 17 14.09 -18.55 -11.72
C TYR A 17 12.76 -18.35 -12.46
N ASP A 18 12.65 -18.91 -13.66
CA ASP A 18 11.44 -18.89 -14.49
C ASP A 18 11.40 -20.16 -15.35
N ALA A 19 10.77 -21.22 -14.82
CA ALA A 19 10.66 -22.50 -15.52
C ALA A 19 9.47 -23.32 -15.01
N ARG A 20 9.10 -24.36 -15.77
CA ARG A 20 8.14 -25.36 -15.30
C ARG A 20 8.75 -26.20 -14.18
N ALA A 21 8.08 -26.22 -13.03
CA ALA A 21 8.52 -26.96 -11.86
C ALA A 21 7.35 -27.27 -10.92
N ASP A 22 7.66 -28.04 -9.86
CA ASP A 22 6.80 -28.28 -8.73
C ASP A 22 7.29 -27.48 -7.54
N VAL A 23 6.38 -27.15 -6.61
CA VAL A 23 6.70 -26.46 -5.35
C VAL A 23 6.14 -27.28 -4.20
N LEU A 24 7.01 -27.79 -3.34
CA LEU A 24 6.65 -28.49 -2.12
C LEU A 24 6.64 -27.50 -0.96
N VAL A 25 5.50 -27.39 -0.30
CA VAL A 25 5.30 -26.64 0.94
C VAL A 25 5.24 -27.61 2.10
N ASP A 26 5.97 -27.34 3.17
CA ASP A 26 5.88 -28.06 4.43
C ASP A 26 5.73 -27.09 5.61
N GLY A 27 4.56 -27.14 6.24
CA GLY A 27 4.19 -26.17 7.27
C GLY A 27 4.22 -24.73 6.74
N TRP A 28 5.10 -23.90 7.27
CA TRP A 28 5.18 -22.47 7.00
C TRP A 28 6.18 -22.08 5.89
N THR A 29 6.92 -23.07 5.38
CA THR A 29 8.02 -22.78 4.46
C THR A 29 7.91 -23.56 3.16
N VAL A 30 8.51 -23.03 2.13
CA VAL A 30 8.81 -23.76 0.90
C VAL A 30 9.92 -24.76 1.21
N ALA A 31 9.60 -26.07 1.13
CA ALA A 31 10.56 -27.13 1.38
C ALA A 31 11.47 -27.40 0.17
N ALA A 32 10.90 -27.36 -1.04
CA ALA A 32 11.65 -27.59 -2.28
C ALA A 32 10.95 -26.96 -3.49
N VAL A 33 11.78 -26.57 -4.47
CA VAL A 33 11.34 -26.20 -5.82
C VAL A 33 12.16 -27.03 -6.81
N GLY A 34 11.50 -27.72 -7.74
CA GLY A 34 12.20 -28.55 -8.71
C GLY A 34 11.26 -29.33 -9.62
N ALA A 35 11.80 -29.97 -10.64
CA ALA A 35 11.00 -30.78 -11.56
C ALA A 35 10.74 -32.18 -10.97
N ASN A 36 9.49 -32.66 -11.11
CA ASN A 36 9.08 -34.01 -10.74
C ASN A 36 9.39 -34.35 -9.25
N LEU A 37 9.04 -33.47 -8.34
CA LEU A 37 9.18 -33.73 -6.91
C LEU A 37 8.29 -34.91 -6.52
N ALA A 38 8.82 -35.80 -5.65
CA ALA A 38 8.02 -36.88 -5.08
C ALA A 38 6.93 -36.29 -4.19
N VAL A 39 5.71 -36.81 -4.31
CA VAL A 39 4.60 -36.46 -3.41
C VAL A 39 4.82 -37.18 -2.07
N PRO A 40 5.04 -36.45 -0.96
CA PRO A 40 5.07 -37.10 0.36
C PRO A 40 3.71 -37.76 0.65
N ASP A 41 3.72 -38.86 1.40
CA ASP A 41 2.50 -39.64 1.69
C ASP A 41 1.39 -38.83 2.43
N ASP A 42 1.78 -37.77 3.12
CA ASP A 42 0.89 -36.85 3.87
C ASP A 42 0.59 -35.53 3.14
N ALA A 43 1.12 -35.36 1.93
CA ALA A 43 0.94 -34.12 1.17
C ALA A 43 -0.32 -34.16 0.29
N THR A 44 -1.00 -33.02 0.20
CA THR A 44 -2.05 -32.79 -0.79
C THR A 44 -1.43 -32.31 -2.10
N GLY A 45 -1.59 -33.10 -3.17
CA GLY A 45 -1.19 -32.69 -4.52
C GLY A 45 -2.23 -31.76 -5.15
N VAL A 46 -1.77 -30.68 -5.76
CA VAL A 46 -2.60 -29.70 -6.51
C VAL A 46 -2.01 -29.54 -7.89
N ASP A 47 -2.75 -29.90 -8.94
CA ASP A 47 -2.35 -29.67 -10.32
C ASP A 47 -2.50 -28.17 -10.66
N VAL A 48 -1.38 -27.53 -10.96
CA VAL A 48 -1.30 -26.13 -11.39
C VAL A 48 -0.70 -26.00 -12.79
N SER A 49 -0.84 -27.05 -13.60
CA SER A 49 -0.38 -27.05 -14.99
C SER A 49 -1.04 -25.94 -15.80
N GLY A 50 -0.21 -25.18 -16.55
CA GLY A 50 -0.67 -24.02 -17.32
C GLY A 50 -0.86 -22.74 -16.52
N LEU A 51 -0.69 -22.79 -15.20
CA LEU A 51 -0.77 -21.64 -14.30
C LEU A 51 0.62 -21.09 -13.97
N ILE A 52 0.65 -19.85 -13.47
CA ILE A 52 1.85 -19.17 -12.99
C ILE A 52 1.89 -19.31 -11.47
N VAL A 53 2.99 -19.78 -10.93
CA VAL A 53 3.22 -19.93 -9.49
C VAL A 53 4.33 -18.97 -9.07
N GLY A 54 4.09 -18.12 -8.13
CA GLY A 54 5.09 -17.17 -7.63
C GLY A 54 4.88 -16.82 -6.16
N PRO A 55 5.79 -16.01 -5.58
CA PRO A 55 5.60 -15.52 -4.23
C PRO A 55 4.33 -14.65 -4.17
N GLY A 56 3.58 -14.75 -3.07
CA GLY A 56 2.43 -13.91 -2.81
C GLY A 56 2.80 -12.43 -2.81
N PHE A 57 1.88 -11.58 -3.23
CA PHE A 57 2.13 -10.15 -3.35
C PHE A 57 2.27 -9.52 -1.96
N VAL A 58 3.15 -8.52 -1.88
CA VAL A 58 3.42 -7.72 -0.67
C VAL A 58 2.98 -6.30 -0.95
N ASP A 59 1.99 -5.84 -0.21
CA ASP A 59 1.46 -4.49 -0.30
C ASP A 59 2.03 -3.64 0.83
N LEU A 60 2.86 -2.64 0.51
CA LEU A 60 3.46 -1.72 1.48
C LEU A 60 2.50 -0.61 1.91
N HIS A 61 1.39 -0.44 1.18
CA HIS A 61 0.49 0.68 1.34
C HIS A 61 -0.97 0.21 1.33
N SER A 62 -1.42 -0.28 2.47
CA SER A 62 -2.78 -0.77 2.64
C SER A 62 -3.39 -0.24 3.93
N HIS A 63 -4.34 0.68 3.80
CA HIS A 63 -5.14 1.17 4.93
C HIS A 63 -6.29 0.21 5.29
N VAL A 64 -6.16 -1.06 4.93
CA VAL A 64 -7.17 -2.07 5.18
C VAL A 64 -6.84 -2.85 6.45
N HIS A 65 -7.44 -2.48 7.56
CA HIS A 65 -7.30 -3.16 8.84
C HIS A 65 -8.43 -4.15 9.13
N SER A 66 -9.46 -4.19 8.26
CA SER A 66 -10.63 -5.06 8.40
C SER A 66 -10.43 -6.43 7.74
N ILE A 67 -11.16 -7.44 8.23
CA ILE A 67 -11.19 -8.78 7.64
C ILE A 67 -11.78 -8.72 6.22
N ALA A 68 -12.89 -8.03 6.05
CA ALA A 68 -13.57 -7.87 4.76
C ALA A 68 -12.65 -7.33 3.66
N GLY A 69 -11.93 -6.26 3.96
CA GLY A 69 -11.01 -5.67 2.99
C GLY A 69 -9.80 -6.55 2.71
N GLN A 70 -9.27 -7.26 3.72
CA GLN A 70 -8.17 -8.21 3.49
C GLN A 70 -8.61 -9.44 2.68
N TRP A 71 -9.88 -9.84 2.71
CA TRP A 71 -10.41 -10.86 1.81
C TRP A 71 -10.40 -10.40 0.35
N LEU A 72 -10.74 -9.13 0.10
CA LEU A 72 -10.63 -8.57 -1.25
C LEU A 72 -9.18 -8.57 -1.73
N GLN A 73 -8.24 -8.17 -0.88
CA GLN A 73 -6.81 -8.21 -1.18
C GLN A 73 -6.28 -9.64 -1.37
N ALA A 74 -6.76 -10.62 -0.60
CA ALA A 74 -6.43 -12.04 -0.79
C ALA A 74 -6.82 -12.52 -2.20
N LEU A 75 -8.01 -12.13 -2.67
CA LEU A 75 -8.51 -12.45 -4.01
C LEU A 75 -7.81 -11.64 -5.12
N ASP A 76 -7.03 -10.61 -4.76
CA ASP A 76 -6.13 -9.86 -5.65
C ASP A 76 -4.67 -10.39 -5.60
N GLY A 77 -4.41 -11.45 -4.80
CA GLY A 77 -3.12 -12.14 -4.73
C GLY A 77 -2.18 -11.67 -3.62
N VAL A 78 -2.64 -10.80 -2.74
CA VAL A 78 -1.85 -10.29 -1.60
C VAL A 78 -1.76 -11.33 -0.49
N THR A 79 -0.57 -11.55 0.06
CA THR A 79 -0.31 -12.40 1.23
C THR A 79 0.18 -11.59 2.44
N THR A 80 0.65 -10.37 2.20
CA THR A 80 1.16 -9.47 3.24
C THR A 80 0.68 -8.04 2.93
N ALA A 81 -0.13 -7.48 3.83
CA ALA A 81 -0.69 -6.14 3.71
C ALA A 81 -0.18 -5.26 4.87
N LEU A 82 0.52 -4.18 4.56
CA LEU A 82 1.18 -3.31 5.53
C LEU A 82 0.65 -1.89 5.41
N ASP A 83 0.34 -1.26 6.54
CA ASP A 83 0.00 0.17 6.59
C ASP A 83 1.24 0.98 6.99
N LEU A 84 1.97 1.45 5.97
CA LEU A 84 3.24 2.11 6.20
C LEU A 84 3.18 3.62 5.98
N GLU A 85 2.23 4.15 5.19
CA GLU A 85 2.10 5.59 4.98
C GLU A 85 1.39 6.29 6.14
N ALA A 86 0.21 5.83 6.55
CA ALA A 86 -0.51 6.40 7.67
C ALA A 86 0.06 5.93 9.02
N GLY A 87 0.38 4.66 9.12
CA GLY A 87 0.86 4.02 10.32
C GLY A 87 -0.13 4.03 11.47
N LEU A 88 0.25 3.45 12.59
CA LEU A 88 -0.54 3.44 13.82
C LEU A 88 0.25 3.93 15.03
N MET A 89 -0.49 4.33 16.07
CA MET A 89 0.03 4.68 17.38
C MET A 89 -1.09 4.57 18.43
N PRO A 90 -0.90 3.93 19.61
CA PRO A 90 0.27 3.16 20.01
C PRO A 90 0.37 1.83 19.23
N LEU A 91 1.56 1.48 18.78
CA LEU A 91 1.80 0.33 17.91
C LEU A 91 1.40 -1.00 18.55
N ASP A 92 1.81 -1.22 19.79
CA ASP A 92 1.52 -2.49 20.51
C ASP A 92 0.03 -2.77 20.63
N ARG A 93 -0.80 -1.74 20.79
CA ARG A 93 -2.25 -1.86 20.83
C ARG A 93 -2.79 -2.32 19.48
N GLY A 94 -2.35 -1.71 18.38
CA GLY A 94 -2.76 -2.10 17.02
C GLY A 94 -2.43 -3.55 16.70
N TYR A 95 -1.21 -4.00 17.03
CA TYR A 95 -0.84 -5.41 16.87
C TYR A 95 -1.65 -6.37 17.75
N ALA A 96 -1.92 -5.99 19.01
CA ALA A 96 -2.71 -6.81 19.92
C ALA A 96 -4.16 -6.96 19.45
N GLU A 97 -4.78 -5.89 18.96
CA GLU A 97 -6.15 -5.89 18.44
C GLU A 97 -6.23 -6.74 17.15
N ALA A 98 -5.29 -6.56 16.21
CA ALA A 98 -5.24 -7.34 14.98
C ALA A 98 -5.03 -8.84 15.26
N ALA A 99 -4.14 -9.19 16.21
CA ALA A 99 -3.89 -10.57 16.59
C ALA A 99 -5.10 -11.20 17.31
N ALA A 100 -5.83 -10.44 18.10
CA ALA A 100 -7.03 -10.92 18.82
C ALA A 100 -8.19 -11.22 17.87
N GLN A 101 -8.35 -10.43 16.81
CA GLN A 101 -9.40 -10.63 15.79
C GLN A 101 -9.03 -11.75 14.79
N GLY A 102 -7.73 -12.04 14.60
CA GLY A 102 -7.22 -12.85 13.49
C GLY A 102 -7.16 -12.06 12.20
N ARG A 103 -6.31 -12.50 11.27
CA ARG A 103 -6.17 -11.89 9.93
C ARG A 103 -5.96 -12.97 8.87
N PRO A 104 -6.58 -12.85 7.70
CA PRO A 104 -6.30 -13.76 6.59
C PRO A 104 -4.90 -13.55 5.99
N LEU A 105 -4.35 -12.32 6.06
CA LEU A 105 -3.07 -11.92 5.52
C LEU A 105 -2.09 -11.54 6.63
N ASN A 106 -0.79 -11.66 6.35
CA ASN A 106 0.24 -11.07 7.22
C ASN A 106 0.04 -9.54 7.25
N PHE A 107 0.31 -8.93 8.39
CA PHE A 107 0.02 -7.52 8.64
C PHE A 107 1.12 -6.83 9.43
N GLY A 108 1.26 -5.52 9.27
CA GLY A 108 2.25 -4.72 10.00
C GLY A 108 2.04 -3.24 9.79
N PHE A 109 2.69 -2.44 10.65
CA PHE A 109 2.44 -1.00 10.72
C PHE A 109 3.75 -0.22 10.89
N SER A 110 3.79 1.00 10.34
CA SER A 110 4.77 2.02 10.67
C SER A 110 4.31 2.84 11.89
N ALA A 111 5.21 3.65 12.44
CA ALA A 111 4.89 4.69 13.43
C ALA A 111 4.19 5.87 12.75
N SER A 112 3.02 6.28 13.26
CA SER A 112 2.23 7.37 12.67
C SER A 112 2.76 8.75 13.06
N TRP A 113 3.41 9.45 12.12
CA TRP A 113 3.85 10.83 12.29
C TRP A 113 2.68 11.80 12.58
N ALA A 114 1.55 11.59 11.88
CA ALA A 114 0.37 12.42 12.06
C ALA A 114 -0.22 12.27 13.48
N ALA A 115 -0.30 11.05 14.00
CA ALA A 115 -0.81 10.79 15.36
C ALA A 115 0.12 11.36 16.43
N ALA A 116 1.46 11.22 16.28
CA ALA A 116 2.43 11.80 17.20
C ALA A 116 2.32 13.33 17.24
N ARG A 117 2.20 14.00 16.09
CA ARG A 117 1.99 15.46 16.01
C ARG A 117 0.64 15.86 16.58
N ALA A 118 -0.44 15.14 16.26
CA ALA A 118 -1.77 15.42 16.77
C ALA A 118 -1.82 15.33 18.30
N GLN A 119 -1.13 14.39 18.90
CA GLN A 119 -1.02 14.27 20.35
C GLN A 119 -0.37 15.52 20.96
N VAL A 120 0.75 15.97 20.39
CA VAL A 120 1.52 17.09 20.96
C VAL A 120 0.90 18.45 20.61
N LEU A 121 0.49 18.64 19.35
CA LEU A 121 0.06 19.96 18.85
C LEU A 121 -1.42 20.24 19.07
N ALA A 122 -2.25 19.20 19.17
CA ALA A 122 -3.71 19.31 19.29
C ALA A 122 -4.28 18.62 20.53
N GLY A 123 -3.48 17.89 21.31
CA GLY A 123 -3.93 17.16 22.50
C GLY A 123 -4.81 15.93 22.19
N ILE A 124 -4.79 15.44 20.95
CA ILE A 124 -5.58 14.29 20.52
C ILE A 124 -4.80 13.01 20.87
N GLN A 125 -5.39 12.20 21.76
CA GLN A 125 -4.72 10.95 22.16
C GLN A 125 -4.88 9.89 21.09
N PRO A 126 -3.79 9.26 20.62
CA PRO A 126 -3.86 8.15 19.66
C PRO A 126 -4.46 6.90 20.32
N ASP A 127 -5.24 6.15 19.55
CA ASP A 127 -5.99 4.99 20.02
C ASP A 127 -5.75 3.73 19.16
N ALA A 128 -4.73 3.75 18.31
CA ALA A 128 -4.40 2.69 17.35
C ALA A 128 -5.54 2.39 16.34
N ASN A 129 -6.43 3.35 16.12
CA ASN A 129 -7.53 3.23 15.18
C ASN A 129 -7.25 4.06 13.93
N LEU A 130 -7.30 3.41 12.78
CA LEU A 130 -7.12 4.06 11.47
C LEU A 130 -8.14 5.19 11.24
N GLU A 131 -9.40 5.01 11.63
CA GLU A 131 -10.44 6.04 11.47
C GLU A 131 -10.08 7.33 12.22
N THR A 132 -9.43 7.20 13.39
CA THR A 132 -8.91 8.36 14.13
C THR A 132 -7.82 9.06 13.32
N VAL A 133 -6.90 8.32 12.70
CA VAL A 133 -5.83 8.88 11.84
C VAL A 133 -6.43 9.55 10.60
N LEU A 134 -7.37 8.90 9.91
CA LEU A 134 -8.04 9.47 8.75
C LEU A 134 -8.85 10.73 9.11
N GLY A 135 -9.48 10.75 10.30
CA GLY A 135 -10.18 11.92 10.84
C GLY A 135 -9.27 13.13 11.06
N LEU A 136 -7.97 12.93 11.29
CA LEU A 136 -7.00 14.02 11.41
C LEU A 136 -6.79 14.78 10.10
N LEU A 137 -7.03 14.17 8.94
CA LEU A 137 -6.66 14.74 7.63
C LEU A 137 -7.37 16.09 7.37
N GLY A 138 -8.54 16.30 7.97
CA GLY A 138 -9.28 17.57 7.94
C GLY A 138 -9.02 18.53 9.12
N ASP A 139 -8.18 18.16 10.10
CA ASP A 139 -7.96 18.95 11.33
C ASP A 139 -6.71 19.84 11.24
N GLY A 140 -6.90 21.12 11.02
CA GLY A 140 -5.79 22.09 10.89
C GLY A 140 -4.96 22.33 12.17
N ARG A 141 -5.35 21.82 13.35
CA ARG A 141 -4.66 22.10 14.63
C ARG A 141 -3.29 21.45 14.70
N TRP A 142 -3.13 20.24 14.16
CA TRP A 142 -1.86 19.51 14.13
C TRP A 142 -1.00 19.84 12.89
N GLN A 143 -1.58 20.46 11.85
CA GLN A 143 -0.96 20.72 10.55
C GLN A 143 -0.04 21.96 10.54
N ARG A 144 0.11 22.65 11.65
CA ARG A 144 0.99 23.82 11.81
C ARG A 144 2.44 23.44 12.06
N SER A 145 3.37 24.38 11.90
CA SER A 145 4.76 24.21 12.31
C SER A 145 4.86 23.99 13.82
N SER A 146 5.85 23.22 14.25
CA SER A 146 6.16 22.94 15.66
C SER A 146 7.17 23.94 16.21
N SER A 147 7.03 24.30 17.49
CA SER A 147 8.14 24.88 18.25
C SER A 147 9.21 23.80 18.54
N GLN A 148 10.42 24.21 18.90
CA GLN A 148 11.50 23.25 19.20
C GLN A 148 11.17 22.26 20.33
N PRO A 149 10.50 22.66 21.45
CA PRO A 149 10.05 21.70 22.46
C PRO A 149 8.99 20.71 21.93
N GLU A 150 8.02 21.17 21.12
CA GLU A 150 7.01 20.30 20.51
C GLU A 150 7.64 19.33 19.52
N LEU A 151 8.60 19.79 18.69
CA LEU A 151 9.38 18.96 17.79
C LEU A 151 10.09 17.84 18.55
N ALA A 152 10.84 18.16 19.59
CA ALA A 152 11.54 17.18 20.39
C ALA A 152 10.57 16.17 21.06
N GLN A 153 9.40 16.62 21.49
CA GLN A 153 8.40 15.79 22.14
C GLN A 153 7.80 14.75 21.17
N TRP A 154 7.32 15.16 19.99
CA TRP A 154 6.73 14.19 19.07
C TRP A 154 7.78 13.32 18.35
N LEU A 155 9.03 13.77 18.16
CA LEU A 155 10.13 12.90 17.72
C LEU A 155 10.41 11.81 18.75
N GLY A 156 10.41 12.14 20.06
CA GLY A 156 10.55 11.14 21.12
C GLY A 156 9.42 10.10 21.15
N LEU A 157 8.19 10.47 20.76
CA LEU A 157 7.09 9.51 20.60
C LEU A 157 7.38 8.54 19.44
N LEU A 158 7.80 9.06 18.28
CA LEU A 158 8.16 8.22 17.12
C LEU A 158 9.34 7.28 17.42
N GLU A 159 10.35 7.77 18.14
CA GLU A 159 11.49 6.95 18.61
C GLU A 159 11.00 5.80 19.49
N GLY A 160 10.04 6.06 20.40
CA GLY A 160 9.42 5.02 21.23
C GLY A 160 8.67 3.96 20.41
N GLU A 161 7.94 4.36 19.36
CA GLU A 161 7.24 3.43 18.48
C GLU A 161 8.21 2.60 17.61
N LEU A 162 9.33 3.20 17.13
CA LEU A 162 10.39 2.46 16.44
C LEU A 162 11.02 1.41 17.37
N ALA A 163 11.30 1.77 18.63
CA ALA A 163 11.82 0.84 19.63
C ALA A 163 10.82 -0.28 19.98
N ALA A 164 9.52 -0.03 19.83
CA ALA A 164 8.46 -1.04 19.95
C ALA A 164 8.33 -1.96 18.71
N GLY A 165 9.12 -1.72 17.65
CA GLY A 165 9.15 -2.54 16.45
C GLY A 165 8.26 -2.05 15.31
N ALA A 166 8.07 -0.73 15.17
CA ALA A 166 7.49 -0.16 13.97
C ALA A 166 8.36 -0.45 12.74
N LEU A 167 7.71 -0.65 11.58
CA LEU A 167 8.38 -0.97 10.31
C LEU A 167 9.02 0.26 9.62
N GLY A 168 8.98 1.40 10.25
CA GLY A 168 9.44 2.67 9.76
C GLY A 168 8.57 3.82 10.27
N ILE A 169 8.64 4.97 9.63
CA ILE A 169 7.83 6.14 9.95
C ILE A 169 6.94 6.49 8.78
N GLY A 170 5.63 6.47 8.98
CA GLY A 170 4.64 6.94 8.02
C GLY A 170 4.46 8.45 8.11
N VAL A 171 4.59 9.18 6.99
CA VAL A 171 4.65 10.64 6.97
C VAL A 171 3.63 11.22 5.99
N LEU A 172 2.59 11.87 6.50
CA LEU A 172 1.51 12.49 5.73
C LEU A 172 1.82 13.98 5.45
N MET A 173 2.96 14.26 4.79
CA MET A 173 3.44 15.63 4.58
C MET A 173 2.49 16.47 3.72
N GLY A 174 1.90 15.90 2.68
CA GLY A 174 0.93 16.59 1.81
C GLY A 174 -0.30 17.10 2.55
N TYR A 175 -0.65 16.49 3.69
CA TYR A 175 -1.76 16.92 4.53
C TYR A 175 -1.40 18.02 5.53
N ALA A 176 -0.11 18.25 5.77
CA ALA A 176 0.38 19.27 6.71
C ALA A 176 1.36 20.26 6.04
N PRO A 177 0.92 20.99 5.00
CA PRO A 177 1.80 21.78 4.13
C PRO A 177 2.48 22.95 4.85
N ARG A 178 2.02 23.34 6.05
CA ARG A 178 2.61 24.38 6.90
C ARG A 178 3.73 23.87 7.80
N THR A 179 4.05 22.56 7.74
CA THR A 179 5.22 21.99 8.42
C THR A 179 6.50 22.54 7.79
N GLU A 180 7.44 22.98 8.62
CA GLU A 180 8.72 23.47 8.13
C GLU A 180 9.56 22.34 7.53
N PRO A 181 10.30 22.54 6.41
CA PRO A 181 11.18 21.52 5.84
C PRO A 181 12.19 20.96 6.84
N ALA A 182 12.65 21.76 7.81
CA ALA A 182 13.55 21.30 8.87
C ALA A 182 12.92 20.25 9.80
N GLU A 183 11.58 20.26 9.99
CA GLU A 183 10.89 19.22 10.75
C GLU A 183 10.90 17.88 9.99
N TYR A 184 10.72 17.89 8.67
CA TYR A 184 10.82 16.68 7.84
C TYR A 184 12.24 16.12 7.81
N LEU A 185 13.25 17.01 7.71
CA LEU A 185 14.64 16.59 7.79
C LEU A 185 14.95 15.92 9.14
N ALA A 186 14.37 16.42 10.25
CA ALA A 186 14.52 15.80 11.56
C ALA A 186 13.90 14.39 11.63
N VAL A 187 12.76 14.16 10.96
CA VAL A 187 12.16 12.81 10.81
C VAL A 187 13.09 11.89 10.02
N ALA A 188 13.62 12.37 8.88
CA ALA A 188 14.57 11.61 8.09
C ALA A 188 15.83 11.25 8.88
N GLN A 189 16.35 12.18 9.70
CA GLN A 189 17.49 11.92 10.56
C GLN A 189 17.18 10.89 11.66
N LEU A 190 15.97 10.94 12.26
CA LEU A 190 15.53 9.95 13.23
C LEU A 190 15.46 8.56 12.58
N ALA A 191 14.85 8.47 11.39
CA ALA A 191 14.73 7.24 10.63
C ALA A 191 16.14 6.65 10.28
N ALA A 192 17.05 7.49 9.79
CA ALA A 192 18.44 7.08 9.51
C ALA A 192 19.16 6.54 10.75
N ASN A 193 19.02 7.21 11.89
CA ASN A 193 19.64 6.78 13.15
C ASN A 193 19.11 5.43 13.63
N ALA A 194 17.82 5.15 13.39
CA ALA A 194 17.17 3.88 13.72
C ALA A 194 17.38 2.79 12.66
N GLY A 195 18.00 3.09 11.52
CA GLY A 195 18.10 2.15 10.39
C GLY A 195 16.75 1.79 9.78
N ALA A 196 15.75 2.65 9.94
CA ALA A 196 14.37 2.42 9.49
C ALA A 196 14.02 3.32 8.29
N PRO A 197 13.14 2.89 7.36
CA PRO A 197 12.68 3.74 6.26
C PRO A 197 11.61 4.74 6.70
N THR A 198 11.38 5.78 5.86
CA THR A 198 10.16 6.57 5.89
C THR A 198 9.26 6.21 4.73
N PHE A 199 7.93 6.32 4.91
CA PHE A 199 6.92 6.14 3.87
C PHE A 199 6.15 7.44 3.77
N THR A 200 6.31 8.17 2.66
CA THR A 200 5.92 9.58 2.63
C THR A 200 4.89 9.87 1.55
N HIS A 201 3.70 10.33 1.98
CA HIS A 201 2.85 11.16 1.15
C HIS A 201 3.52 12.53 1.03
N VAL A 202 4.20 12.75 -0.08
CA VAL A 202 5.02 13.96 -0.25
C VAL A 202 4.17 15.23 -0.28
N ARG A 203 4.78 16.34 0.02
CA ARG A 203 4.21 17.68 -0.14
C ARG A 203 3.83 17.93 -1.60
N GLU A 204 2.87 18.83 -1.83
CA GLU A 204 2.48 19.23 -3.18
C GLU A 204 3.67 19.75 -3.98
N LEU A 205 3.62 19.52 -5.30
CA LEU A 205 4.56 20.10 -6.24
C LEU A 205 4.33 21.61 -6.38
N VAL A 206 5.37 22.36 -6.74
CA VAL A 206 5.28 23.82 -6.97
C VAL A 206 4.27 24.19 -8.05
N GLU A 207 4.05 23.32 -9.03
CA GLU A 207 3.03 23.52 -10.07
C GLU A 207 1.60 23.43 -9.51
N SER A 208 1.40 22.64 -8.49
CA SER A 208 0.10 22.45 -7.83
C SER A 208 -0.12 23.42 -6.67
N ASP A 209 0.93 23.78 -5.97
CA ASP A 209 0.93 24.76 -4.88
C ASP A 209 2.16 25.67 -4.97
N PRO A 210 2.07 26.79 -5.71
CA PRO A 210 3.19 27.77 -5.80
C PRO A 210 3.57 28.41 -4.46
N SER A 211 2.75 28.24 -3.42
CA SER A 211 3.03 28.73 -2.05
C SER A 211 3.77 27.73 -1.18
N THR A 212 4.03 26.52 -1.69
CA THR A 212 4.79 25.50 -0.94
C THR A 212 6.21 26.01 -0.62
N PRO A 213 6.72 25.76 0.59
CA PRO A 213 8.08 26.20 0.95
C PRO A 213 9.19 25.47 0.17
N ILE A 214 8.87 24.27 -0.31
CA ILE A 214 9.76 23.44 -1.11
C ILE A 214 8.90 22.49 -1.96
N ASP A 215 9.38 22.12 -3.14
CA ASP A 215 8.74 21.11 -3.99
C ASP A 215 8.79 19.74 -3.33
N GLY A 216 7.69 18.98 -3.37
CA GLY A 216 7.58 17.72 -2.65
C GLY A 216 8.60 16.66 -3.06
N VAL A 217 8.95 16.57 -4.36
CA VAL A 217 9.98 15.63 -4.78
C VAL A 217 11.38 16.11 -4.40
N ASP A 218 11.64 17.43 -4.47
CA ASP A 218 12.93 17.97 -4.07
C ASP A 218 13.15 17.82 -2.56
N GLU A 219 12.09 17.93 -1.75
CA GLU A 219 12.16 17.74 -0.28
C GLU A 219 12.58 16.32 0.10
N ILE A 220 11.95 15.29 -0.49
CA ILE A 220 12.27 13.90 -0.17
C ILE A 220 13.67 13.50 -0.64
N VAL A 221 14.09 13.91 -1.86
CA VAL A 221 15.42 13.57 -2.37
C VAL A 221 16.51 14.30 -1.62
N ALA A 222 16.27 15.57 -1.22
CA ALA A 222 17.21 16.33 -0.41
C ALA A 222 17.38 15.75 0.99
N ALA A 223 16.27 15.32 1.63
CA ALA A 223 16.31 14.68 2.94
C ALA A 223 17.08 13.34 2.88
N ALA A 224 16.83 12.50 1.87
CA ALA A 224 17.58 11.26 1.66
C ALA A 224 19.09 11.50 1.47
N ALA A 225 19.44 12.48 0.61
CA ALA A 225 20.85 12.81 0.35
C ALA A 225 21.59 13.37 1.59
N GLN A 226 20.90 14.18 2.41
CA GLN A 226 21.51 14.82 3.58
C GLN A 226 21.67 13.86 4.76
N THR A 227 20.76 12.91 4.94
CA THR A 227 20.71 12.04 6.13
C THR A 227 21.19 10.63 5.87
N GLY A 228 21.19 10.18 4.60
CA GLY A 228 21.40 8.79 4.23
C GLY A 228 20.20 7.89 4.57
N ALA A 229 19.05 8.44 4.96
CA ALA A 229 17.85 7.66 5.25
C ALA A 229 17.33 6.93 4.01
N ALA A 230 16.82 5.72 4.19
CA ALA A 230 15.99 5.06 3.19
C ALA A 230 14.61 5.72 3.18
N MET A 231 14.24 6.33 2.05
CA MET A 231 12.99 7.08 1.94
C MET A 231 12.12 6.51 0.83
N HIS A 232 10.84 6.30 1.14
CA HIS A 232 9.87 5.77 0.18
C HIS A 232 8.86 6.85 -0.21
N HIS A 233 8.80 7.16 -1.50
CA HIS A 233 7.82 8.08 -2.09
C HIS A 233 6.55 7.31 -2.41
N CYS A 234 5.51 7.51 -1.63
CA CYS A 234 4.23 6.84 -1.80
C CYS A 234 3.50 7.31 -3.07
N HIS A 235 2.81 6.40 -3.75
CA HIS A 235 1.89 6.60 -4.89
C HIS A 235 2.29 7.76 -5.82
N VAL A 236 3.47 7.69 -6.43
CA VAL A 236 4.03 8.74 -7.28
C VAL A 236 3.08 9.22 -8.40
N ASN A 237 2.19 8.34 -8.89
CA ASN A 237 1.21 8.68 -9.91
C ASN A 237 0.18 9.73 -9.43
N SER A 238 -0.29 9.67 -8.18
CA SER A 238 -1.30 10.60 -7.65
C SER A 238 -0.72 11.93 -7.17
N THR A 239 0.48 11.91 -6.60
CA THR A 239 1.17 13.13 -6.14
C THR A 239 1.76 13.93 -7.31
N SER A 240 2.18 13.24 -8.39
CA SER A 240 2.80 13.87 -9.57
C SER A 240 1.81 14.22 -10.67
N ARG A 241 0.77 13.41 -10.85
CA ARG A 241 -0.26 13.63 -11.87
C ARG A 241 0.35 13.87 -13.26
N ARG A 242 0.06 15.02 -13.92
CA ARG A 242 0.60 15.38 -15.25
C ARG A 242 2.06 15.86 -15.23
N HIS A 243 2.67 16.01 -14.05
CA HIS A 243 4.08 16.38 -13.88
C HIS A 243 5.00 15.17 -13.61
N LEU A 244 4.48 13.96 -13.86
CA LEU A 244 5.14 12.69 -13.54
C LEU A 244 6.54 12.60 -14.17
N ASP A 245 6.72 12.96 -15.44
CA ASP A 245 8.01 12.86 -16.13
C ASP A 245 9.10 13.66 -15.43
N ARG A 246 8.79 14.87 -14.94
CA ARG A 246 9.72 15.72 -14.18
C ARG A 246 10.08 15.03 -12.85
N VAL A 247 9.09 14.53 -12.15
CA VAL A 247 9.29 13.88 -10.85
C VAL A 247 10.14 12.62 -11.01
N LEU A 248 9.85 11.77 -11.99
CA LEU A 248 10.63 10.56 -12.26
C LEU A 248 12.07 10.89 -12.64
N ALA A 249 12.30 11.94 -13.44
CA ALA A 249 13.66 12.39 -13.79
C ALA A 249 14.45 12.90 -12.56
N THR A 250 13.78 13.55 -11.60
CA THR A 250 14.41 13.99 -10.33
C THR A 250 14.75 12.79 -9.45
N LEU A 251 13.87 11.81 -9.34
CA LEU A 251 14.11 10.57 -8.58
C LEU A 251 15.25 9.76 -9.19
N GLU A 252 15.30 9.60 -10.52
CA GLU A 252 16.36 8.88 -11.22
C GLU A 252 17.73 9.54 -10.99
N ARG A 253 17.80 10.87 -11.10
CA ARG A 253 19.03 11.63 -10.83
C ARG A 253 19.50 11.42 -9.39
N SER A 254 18.62 11.58 -8.41
CA SER A 254 18.93 11.40 -6.99
C SER A 254 19.45 9.98 -6.70
N ARG A 255 18.83 8.95 -7.29
CA ARG A 255 19.28 7.56 -7.19
C ARG A 255 20.67 7.36 -7.82
N SER A 256 20.93 7.97 -8.98
CA SER A 256 22.23 7.91 -9.65
C SER A 256 23.34 8.57 -8.85
N GLU A 257 23.01 9.53 -7.98
CA GLU A 257 23.88 10.21 -7.03
C GLU A 257 24.04 9.45 -5.69
N GLY A 258 23.37 8.30 -5.54
CA GLY A 258 23.52 7.40 -4.39
C GLY A 258 22.47 7.56 -3.30
N SER A 259 21.42 8.36 -3.50
CA SER A 259 20.33 8.48 -2.52
C SER A 259 19.47 7.21 -2.48
N LEU A 260 19.06 6.81 -1.28
CA LEU A 260 18.24 5.64 -1.04
C LEU A 260 16.75 6.01 -1.14
N VAL A 261 16.26 6.33 -2.34
CA VAL A 261 14.84 6.65 -2.56
C VAL A 261 14.17 5.55 -3.36
N THR A 262 13.15 4.92 -2.80
CA THR A 262 12.25 3.97 -3.46
C THR A 262 10.93 4.65 -3.80
N VAL A 263 10.14 4.06 -4.69
CA VAL A 263 8.88 4.66 -5.18
C VAL A 263 7.86 3.57 -5.47
N GLU A 264 6.60 3.90 -5.23
CA GLU A 264 5.47 3.03 -5.57
C GLU A 264 4.44 3.73 -6.45
N ALA A 265 3.63 2.94 -7.13
CA ALA A 265 2.51 3.39 -7.95
C ALA A 265 1.39 2.34 -7.99
N TYR A 266 0.17 2.80 -8.32
CA TYR A 266 -0.99 1.97 -8.61
C TYR A 266 -1.60 2.30 -9.98
N PRO A 267 -2.36 1.37 -10.62
CA PRO A 267 -2.83 1.50 -12.01
C PRO A 267 -4.15 2.26 -12.15
N TYR A 268 -4.44 3.23 -11.28
CA TYR A 268 -5.69 3.99 -11.29
C TYR A 268 -5.44 5.49 -11.44
N GLY A 269 -6.31 6.17 -12.20
CA GLY A 269 -6.32 7.62 -12.40
C GLY A 269 -7.08 8.39 -11.32
N ALA A 270 -7.50 7.72 -10.25
CA ALA A 270 -8.16 8.34 -9.11
C ALA A 270 -7.51 7.88 -7.80
N GLY A 271 -7.55 8.74 -6.79
CA GLY A 271 -7.16 8.45 -5.42
C GLY A 271 -8.35 8.54 -4.47
N SER A 272 -8.15 8.11 -3.22
CA SER A 272 -9.15 8.27 -2.15
C SER A 272 -8.52 8.94 -0.95
N THR A 273 -9.27 9.86 -0.31
CA THR A 273 -8.82 10.64 0.84
C THR A 273 -10.01 11.18 1.62
N ALA A 274 -9.77 11.93 2.71
CA ALA A 274 -10.81 12.71 3.39
C ALA A 274 -11.07 14.03 2.65
N ILE A 275 -12.34 14.41 2.53
CA ILE A 275 -12.75 15.63 1.81
C ILE A 275 -12.17 16.90 2.43
N GLY A 276 -11.84 16.89 3.73
CA GLY A 276 -11.22 17.98 4.45
C GLY A 276 -9.74 18.21 4.14
N ALA A 277 -9.09 17.33 3.35
CA ALA A 277 -7.68 17.46 3.00
C ALA A 277 -7.37 18.85 2.43
N TYR A 278 -6.20 19.39 2.82
CA TYR A 278 -5.78 20.74 2.45
C TYR A 278 -5.76 20.99 0.94
N PHE A 279 -5.26 20.02 0.17
CA PHE A 279 -5.15 20.11 -1.28
C PHE A 279 -6.52 20.04 -2.01
N LEU A 280 -7.60 19.66 -1.32
CA LEU A 280 -8.97 19.68 -1.86
C LEU A 280 -9.72 20.98 -1.56
N GLU A 281 -9.05 22.04 -1.13
CA GLU A 281 -9.66 23.36 -1.07
C GLU A 281 -10.11 23.81 -2.46
N PRO A 282 -11.33 24.38 -2.61
CA PRO A 282 -11.91 24.71 -3.90
C PRO A 282 -11.00 25.56 -4.81
N ASP A 283 -10.22 26.44 -4.18
CA ASP A 283 -9.34 27.38 -4.91
C ASP A 283 -8.02 26.71 -5.38
N ARG A 284 -7.74 25.46 -4.92
CA ARG A 284 -6.54 24.67 -5.32
C ARG A 284 -6.81 23.69 -6.45
N LEU A 285 -8.04 23.20 -6.58
CA LEU A 285 -8.40 22.20 -7.60
C LEU A 285 -8.02 22.59 -9.04
N PRO A 286 -8.15 23.86 -9.47
CA PRO A 286 -7.74 24.25 -10.82
C PRO A 286 -6.26 24.01 -11.12
N ALA A 287 -5.36 24.08 -10.12
CA ALA A 287 -3.95 23.78 -10.31
C ALA A 287 -3.69 22.30 -10.62
N TRP A 288 -4.59 21.41 -10.22
CA TRP A 288 -4.58 19.99 -10.58
C TRP A 288 -5.21 19.73 -11.96
N GLY A 289 -5.85 20.74 -12.56
CA GLY A 289 -6.64 20.58 -13.77
C GLY A 289 -7.98 19.88 -13.53
N VAL A 290 -8.49 19.89 -12.31
CA VAL A 290 -9.76 19.27 -11.89
C VAL A 290 -10.68 20.27 -11.22
N GLY A 291 -11.93 19.87 -11.02
CA GLY A 291 -12.94 20.65 -10.30
C GLY A 291 -13.77 19.78 -9.37
N PRO A 292 -14.75 20.34 -8.65
CA PRO A 292 -15.61 19.58 -7.75
C PRO A 292 -16.26 18.35 -8.40
N GLN A 293 -16.60 18.45 -9.69
CA GLN A 293 -17.19 17.33 -10.46
C GLN A 293 -16.26 16.12 -10.63
N ASN A 294 -14.97 16.24 -10.30
CA ASN A 294 -14.02 15.12 -10.25
C ASN A 294 -14.02 14.44 -8.87
N ILE A 295 -14.81 14.91 -7.92
CA ILE A 295 -14.87 14.39 -6.55
C ILE A 295 -16.18 13.64 -6.34
N VAL A 296 -16.10 12.40 -5.83
CA VAL A 296 -17.24 11.54 -5.49
C VAL A 296 -17.13 11.17 -4.00
N LEU A 297 -18.19 11.42 -3.23
CA LEU A 297 -18.27 11.01 -1.83
C LEU A 297 -18.46 9.49 -1.75
N VAL A 298 -17.61 8.78 -1.03
CA VAL A 298 -17.63 7.31 -0.95
C VAL A 298 -18.92 6.83 -0.29
N GLY A 299 -19.33 7.40 0.83
CA GLY A 299 -20.50 6.94 1.61
C GLY A 299 -21.86 7.11 0.91
N THR A 300 -21.96 8.02 -0.07
CA THR A 300 -23.24 8.33 -0.74
C THR A 300 -23.22 8.09 -2.24
N GLY A 301 -22.02 7.96 -2.85
CA GLY A 301 -21.87 7.96 -4.31
C GLY A 301 -22.14 9.33 -4.95
N GLU A 302 -22.35 10.39 -4.17
CA GLU A 302 -22.61 11.73 -4.68
C GLU A 302 -21.37 12.30 -5.40
N ARG A 303 -21.53 12.66 -6.67
CA ARG A 303 -20.56 13.48 -7.41
C ARG A 303 -20.83 14.95 -7.12
N LEU A 304 -19.84 15.69 -6.63
CA LEU A 304 -20.05 17.08 -6.23
C LEU A 304 -20.34 17.97 -7.44
N ALA A 305 -21.40 18.78 -7.32
CA ALA A 305 -21.87 19.60 -8.43
C ALA A 305 -20.97 20.84 -8.67
N ASP A 306 -20.56 21.49 -7.59
CA ASP A 306 -19.86 22.77 -7.64
C ASP A 306 -19.06 23.07 -6.36
N ASN A 307 -18.36 24.22 -6.36
CA ASN A 307 -17.58 24.68 -5.22
C ASN A 307 -18.43 25.01 -3.98
N ALA A 308 -19.71 25.35 -4.13
CA ALA A 308 -20.57 25.63 -2.97
C ALA A 308 -20.84 24.34 -2.21
N ARG A 309 -21.17 23.26 -2.94
CA ARG A 309 -21.37 21.93 -2.35
C ARG A 309 -20.09 21.37 -1.73
N LEU A 310 -18.95 21.56 -2.38
CA LEU A 310 -17.65 21.15 -1.82
C LEU A 310 -17.35 21.87 -0.49
N ARG A 311 -17.55 23.18 -0.42
CA ARG A 311 -17.38 23.95 0.83
C ARG A 311 -18.35 23.49 1.92
N GLU A 312 -19.60 23.20 1.57
CA GLU A 312 -20.60 22.71 2.51
C GLU A 312 -20.17 21.38 3.14
N VAL A 313 -19.80 20.36 2.32
CA VAL A 313 -19.37 19.05 2.83
C VAL A 313 -18.11 19.19 3.69
N ARG A 314 -17.09 19.94 3.23
CA ARG A 314 -15.87 20.20 4.01
C ARG A 314 -16.13 20.85 5.36
N ALA A 315 -17.18 21.67 5.47
CA ALA A 315 -17.53 22.34 6.73
C ALA A 315 -18.35 21.46 7.67
N THR A 316 -19.18 20.56 7.13
CA THR A 316 -20.10 19.72 7.92
C THR A 316 -19.54 18.35 8.26
N ASP A 317 -18.72 17.77 7.37
CA ASP A 317 -18.13 16.44 7.54
C ASP A 317 -16.74 16.40 6.86
N PRO A 318 -15.71 17.05 7.43
CA PRO A 318 -14.38 17.09 6.85
C PRO A 318 -13.68 15.72 6.78
N GLY A 319 -14.12 14.74 7.58
CA GLY A 319 -13.64 13.37 7.57
C GLY A 319 -14.26 12.48 6.50
N ALA A 320 -15.30 12.95 5.78
CA ALA A 320 -15.96 12.14 4.77
C ALA A 320 -14.97 11.63 3.72
N ALA A 321 -14.95 10.32 3.50
CA ALA A 321 -14.12 9.72 2.47
C ALA A 321 -14.61 10.11 1.07
N CYS A 322 -13.68 10.46 0.19
CA CYS A 322 -13.98 10.82 -1.19
C CYS A 322 -12.97 10.22 -2.16
N ILE A 323 -13.43 9.98 -3.39
CA ILE A 323 -12.60 9.61 -4.54
C ILE A 323 -12.36 10.87 -5.36
N VAL A 324 -11.11 11.09 -5.79
CA VAL A 324 -10.71 12.23 -6.63
C VAL A 324 -10.13 11.71 -7.93
N GLU A 325 -10.81 11.97 -9.04
CA GLU A 325 -10.35 11.61 -10.39
C GLU A 325 -9.34 12.66 -10.87
N PHE A 326 -8.05 12.35 -10.85
CA PHE A 326 -6.95 13.25 -11.23
C PHE A 326 -6.38 13.00 -12.65
N LEU A 327 -6.60 11.79 -13.20
CA LEU A 327 -6.29 11.40 -14.59
C LEU A 327 -7.48 10.62 -15.16
N ASP A 328 -7.80 10.83 -16.44
CA ASP A 328 -8.87 10.08 -17.12
C ASP A 328 -8.29 8.79 -17.74
N GLU A 329 -8.59 7.64 -17.14
CA GLU A 329 -8.14 6.34 -17.64
C GLU A 329 -8.65 6.01 -19.06
N ARG A 330 -9.62 6.74 -19.60
CA ARG A 330 -10.11 6.62 -20.99
C ARG A 330 -9.28 7.44 -21.97
N ASP A 331 -8.58 8.48 -21.50
CA ASP A 331 -7.64 9.26 -22.29
C ASP A 331 -6.31 8.51 -22.46
N ALA A 332 -5.79 8.49 -23.68
CA ALA A 332 -4.58 7.74 -23.99
C ALA A 332 -3.31 8.36 -23.39
N ALA A 333 -3.25 9.70 -23.27
CA ALA A 333 -2.11 10.38 -22.69
C ALA A 333 -2.08 10.19 -21.16
N ASP A 334 -3.23 10.30 -20.50
CA ASP A 334 -3.34 10.06 -19.05
C ASP A 334 -3.02 8.59 -18.70
N ARG A 335 -3.47 7.63 -19.53
CA ARG A 335 -3.07 6.22 -19.35
C ARG A 335 -1.57 6.00 -19.51
N ALA A 336 -0.95 6.69 -20.47
CA ALA A 336 0.50 6.58 -20.67
C ALA A 336 1.29 7.06 -19.44
N LEU A 337 0.79 8.08 -18.73
CA LEU A 337 1.38 8.51 -17.45
C LEU A 337 1.29 7.42 -16.37
N LEU A 338 0.12 6.76 -16.23
CA LEU A 338 -0.04 5.65 -15.29
C LEU A 338 0.89 4.48 -15.64
N ASP A 339 0.97 4.12 -16.93
CA ASP A 339 1.88 3.08 -17.39
C ASP A 339 3.36 3.44 -17.14
N SER A 340 3.73 4.74 -17.30
CA SER A 340 5.09 5.23 -17.04
C SER A 340 5.45 5.16 -15.55
N ALA A 341 4.51 5.47 -14.65
CA ALA A 341 4.73 5.34 -13.21
C ALA A 341 5.03 3.88 -12.81
N LEU A 342 4.24 2.95 -13.34
CA LEU A 342 4.44 1.51 -13.11
C LEU A 342 5.72 0.99 -13.78
N ALA A 343 6.06 1.48 -14.97
CA ALA A 343 7.25 1.05 -15.74
C ALA A 343 8.55 1.67 -15.23
N PHE A 344 8.50 2.72 -14.42
CA PHE A 344 9.71 3.36 -13.89
C PHE A 344 10.65 2.33 -13.23
N PRO A 345 11.99 2.44 -13.43
CA PRO A 345 12.93 1.47 -12.87
C PRO A 345 12.72 1.26 -11.37
N ASP A 346 12.55 0.00 -10.97
CA ASP A 346 12.32 -0.41 -9.59
C ASP A 346 11.10 0.24 -8.89
N SER A 347 10.11 0.70 -9.68
CA SER A 347 8.82 1.11 -9.13
C SER A 347 8.11 -0.12 -8.52
N ILE A 348 7.61 0.03 -7.31
CA ILE A 348 6.86 -0.98 -6.58
C ILE A 348 5.37 -0.82 -6.91
N VAL A 349 4.65 -1.94 -6.98
CA VAL A 349 3.18 -1.90 -7.01
C VAL A 349 2.69 -1.89 -5.56
N ALA A 350 1.92 -0.87 -5.21
CA ALA A 350 1.23 -0.81 -3.93
C ALA A 350 -0.21 -0.33 -4.16
N SER A 351 -1.15 -0.72 -3.29
CA SER A 351 -2.55 -0.50 -3.58
C SER A 351 -3.07 0.85 -3.13
N ASP A 352 -2.53 1.38 -2.04
CA ASP A 352 -3.14 2.49 -1.30
C ASP A 352 -4.62 2.17 -0.99
N ALA A 353 -4.84 0.89 -0.62
CA ALA A 353 -6.18 0.34 -0.38
C ALA A 353 -6.87 1.04 0.79
N MET A 354 -8.16 1.27 0.64
CA MET A 354 -8.99 1.97 1.61
C MET A 354 -9.97 1.03 2.31
N PRO A 355 -10.41 1.34 3.54
CA PRO A 355 -11.44 0.58 4.23
C PRO A 355 -12.71 0.42 3.38
N VAL A 356 -13.46 -0.65 3.66
CA VAL A 356 -14.79 -0.87 3.07
C VAL A 356 -15.84 -0.35 4.04
N TYR A 357 -16.74 0.49 3.56
CA TYR A 357 -17.81 1.10 4.34
C TYR A 357 -19.16 0.62 3.84
N TRP A 358 -20.12 0.39 4.75
CA TRP A 358 -21.50 0.09 4.41
C TRP A 358 -22.43 1.24 4.81
N PRO A 359 -23.59 1.42 4.13
CA PRO A 359 -24.51 2.53 4.40
C PRO A 359 -25.10 2.54 5.83
N ASP A 360 -25.07 1.41 6.53
CA ASP A 360 -25.51 1.29 7.93
C ASP A 360 -24.44 1.72 8.95
N GLY A 361 -23.27 2.18 8.49
CA GLY A 361 -22.14 2.57 9.31
C GLY A 361 -21.22 1.41 9.73
N THR A 362 -21.45 0.21 9.21
CA THR A 362 -20.52 -0.92 9.42
C THR A 362 -19.22 -0.65 8.67
N HIS A 363 -18.07 -0.86 9.32
CA HIS A 363 -16.72 -0.69 8.76
C HIS A 363 -15.98 -2.00 8.58
N ASP A 364 -16.55 -3.10 9.08
CA ASP A 364 -16.00 -4.45 8.90
C ASP A 364 -17.13 -5.46 8.80
N SER A 365 -16.90 -6.53 8.06
CA SER A 365 -17.82 -7.67 7.96
C SER A 365 -17.02 -8.96 8.02
N THR A 366 -17.57 -9.95 8.70
CA THR A 366 -17.07 -11.33 8.71
C THR A 366 -17.94 -12.28 7.88
N GLU A 367 -18.87 -11.73 7.08
CA GLU A 367 -19.72 -12.48 6.18
C GLU A 367 -19.08 -12.62 4.80
N TRP A 368 -19.11 -13.83 4.25
CA TRP A 368 -18.70 -14.09 2.88
C TRP A 368 -19.76 -14.89 2.11
N PRO A 369 -20.20 -14.47 0.89
CA PRO A 369 -19.80 -13.24 0.18
C PRO A 369 -20.10 -11.96 0.97
N LEU A 370 -19.32 -10.89 0.70
CA LEU A 370 -19.52 -9.62 1.39
C LEU A 370 -20.97 -9.12 1.21
N PRO A 371 -21.56 -8.50 2.24
CA PRO A 371 -22.86 -7.88 2.14
C PRO A 371 -22.90 -6.87 0.98
N PRO A 372 -24.01 -6.76 0.24
CA PRO A 372 -24.13 -5.80 -0.85
C PRO A 372 -24.03 -4.35 -0.36
N GLY A 373 -23.60 -3.45 -1.25
CA GLY A 373 -23.52 -2.01 -0.96
C GLY A 373 -22.26 -1.59 -0.21
N GLY A 374 -21.21 -2.44 -0.18
CA GLY A 374 -19.91 -2.03 0.31
C GLY A 374 -19.28 -0.97 -0.59
N HIS A 375 -18.89 0.15 -0.02
CA HIS A 375 -18.25 1.27 -0.70
C HIS A 375 -16.78 1.38 -0.31
N THR A 376 -15.91 1.50 -1.30
CA THR A 376 -14.47 1.73 -1.15
C THR A 376 -13.93 2.31 -2.46
N HIS A 377 -12.61 2.40 -2.61
CA HIS A 377 -11.98 2.65 -3.91
C HIS A 377 -11.71 1.31 -4.63
N PRO A 378 -11.90 1.17 -5.96
CA PRO A 378 -11.64 -0.06 -6.70
C PRO A 378 -10.22 -0.64 -6.49
N ARG A 379 -9.23 0.21 -6.18
CA ARG A 379 -7.85 -0.20 -5.90
C ARG A 379 -7.72 -1.13 -4.69
N THR A 380 -8.67 -1.12 -3.77
CA THR A 380 -8.71 -2.05 -2.63
C THR A 380 -8.83 -3.51 -3.06
N ALA A 381 -9.55 -3.76 -4.16
CA ALA A 381 -9.86 -5.11 -4.63
C ALA A 381 -9.15 -5.52 -5.92
N GLY A 382 -8.40 -4.60 -6.59
CA GLY A 382 -7.97 -4.87 -7.95
C GLY A 382 -6.60 -4.35 -8.39
N THR A 383 -5.81 -3.76 -7.52
CA THR A 383 -4.54 -3.12 -7.90
C THR A 383 -3.54 -4.08 -8.52
N PHE A 384 -3.34 -5.24 -7.92
CA PHE A 384 -2.33 -6.19 -8.38
C PHE A 384 -2.77 -6.91 -9.65
N ALA A 385 -4.01 -7.38 -9.70
CA ALA A 385 -4.57 -8.03 -10.88
C ALA A 385 -4.59 -7.08 -12.09
N LYS A 386 -5.01 -5.80 -11.89
CA LYS A 386 -5.00 -4.76 -12.94
C LYS A 386 -3.58 -4.45 -13.42
N SER A 387 -2.62 -4.32 -12.50
CA SER A 387 -1.21 -4.07 -12.85
C SER A 387 -0.62 -5.22 -13.68
N VAL A 388 -0.82 -6.46 -13.23
CA VAL A 388 -0.38 -7.66 -13.96
C VAL A 388 -1.08 -7.75 -15.32
N ARG A 389 -2.40 -7.59 -15.36
CA ARG A 389 -3.17 -7.60 -16.61
C ARG A 389 -2.64 -6.55 -17.58
N ARG A 390 -2.52 -5.30 -17.11
CA ARG A 390 -2.08 -4.18 -17.94
C ARG A 390 -0.65 -4.37 -18.43
N MET A 391 0.29 -4.62 -17.54
CA MET A 391 1.71 -4.53 -17.85
C MET A 391 2.27 -5.81 -18.47
N VAL A 392 1.74 -6.98 -18.11
CA VAL A 392 2.21 -8.27 -18.68
C VAL A 392 1.41 -8.66 -19.92
N ILE A 393 0.07 -8.59 -19.85
CA ILE A 393 -0.78 -9.20 -20.88
C ILE A 393 -1.11 -8.20 -22.00
N GLU A 394 -1.50 -6.96 -21.66
CA GLU A 394 -1.99 -5.98 -22.64
C GLU A 394 -0.86 -5.23 -23.32
N THR A 395 0.11 -4.70 -22.56
CA THR A 395 1.22 -3.92 -23.12
C THR A 395 2.47 -4.75 -23.39
N GLY A 396 2.66 -5.87 -22.67
CA GLY A 396 3.89 -6.66 -22.73
C GLY A 396 5.12 -5.91 -22.19
N SER A 397 4.93 -4.84 -21.42
CA SER A 397 6.01 -4.03 -20.86
C SER A 397 6.77 -4.78 -19.75
N TRP A 398 6.10 -5.72 -19.06
CA TRP A 398 6.73 -6.59 -18.08
C TRP A 398 6.74 -8.04 -18.52
N SER A 399 7.82 -8.76 -18.20
CA SER A 399 7.79 -10.22 -18.10
C SER A 399 7.06 -10.65 -16.82
N TRP A 400 6.71 -11.93 -16.70
CA TRP A 400 6.19 -12.48 -15.44
C TRP A 400 7.20 -12.32 -14.30
N LEU A 401 8.50 -12.50 -14.58
CA LEU A 401 9.56 -12.27 -13.59
C LEU A 401 9.56 -10.83 -13.07
N GLU A 402 9.42 -9.86 -13.96
CA GLU A 402 9.35 -8.44 -13.57
C GLU A 402 8.06 -8.12 -12.81
N ALA A 403 6.92 -8.72 -13.15
CA ALA A 403 5.69 -8.56 -12.40
C ALA A 403 5.85 -9.01 -10.93
N PHE A 404 6.35 -10.22 -10.71
CA PHE A 404 6.62 -10.71 -9.34
C PHE A 404 7.73 -9.94 -8.64
N ARG A 405 8.70 -9.43 -9.39
CA ARG A 405 9.73 -8.55 -8.83
C ARG A 405 9.11 -7.29 -8.22
N ARG A 406 8.20 -6.63 -8.94
CA ARG A 406 7.57 -5.37 -8.53
C ARG A 406 6.44 -5.55 -7.52
N CYS A 407 5.70 -6.65 -7.59
CA CYS A 407 4.55 -6.89 -6.72
C CYS A 407 4.91 -7.66 -5.43
N ALA A 408 6.07 -8.31 -5.37
CA ALA A 408 6.43 -9.16 -4.23
C ALA A 408 7.87 -8.93 -3.73
N TYR A 409 8.88 -9.05 -4.62
CA TYR A 409 10.27 -9.04 -4.20
C TYR A 409 10.78 -7.66 -3.77
N LEU A 410 10.58 -6.63 -4.59
CA LEU A 410 11.02 -5.27 -4.25
C LEU A 410 10.36 -4.73 -2.98
N PRO A 411 9.02 -4.85 -2.80
CA PRO A 411 8.41 -4.41 -1.55
C PRO A 411 8.97 -5.17 -0.33
N ALA A 412 9.21 -6.48 -0.42
CA ALA A 412 9.85 -7.21 0.67
C ALA A 412 11.26 -6.67 0.97
N ARG A 413 12.04 -6.33 -0.06
CA ARG A 413 13.39 -5.80 0.06
C ARG A 413 13.47 -4.45 0.78
N VAL A 414 12.45 -3.61 0.69
CA VAL A 414 12.40 -2.32 1.42
C VAL A 414 12.53 -2.53 2.93
N LEU A 415 12.08 -3.70 3.43
CA LEU A 415 12.01 -4.01 4.85
C LEU A 415 12.95 -5.16 5.29
N ASP A 416 13.78 -5.71 4.42
CA ASP A 416 14.67 -6.84 4.74
C ASP A 416 15.61 -6.55 5.94
N ASP A 417 16.09 -5.31 6.03
CA ASP A 417 17.02 -4.88 7.09
C ASP A 417 16.30 -4.46 8.38
N VAL A 418 14.99 -4.18 8.28
CA VAL A 418 14.16 -3.72 9.41
C VAL A 418 13.47 -4.89 10.10
N SER A 419 12.99 -5.87 9.32
CA SER A 419 12.17 -6.97 9.84
C SER A 419 12.69 -8.33 9.39
N PRO A 420 13.09 -9.22 10.32
CA PRO A 420 13.45 -10.60 9.98
C PRO A 420 12.34 -11.36 9.27
N ALA A 421 11.07 -11.04 9.58
CA ALA A 421 9.90 -11.66 8.95
C ALA A 421 9.80 -11.34 7.45
N MET A 422 10.41 -10.24 6.98
CA MET A 422 10.39 -9.88 5.55
C MET A 422 11.46 -10.60 4.73
N ARG A 423 12.51 -11.12 5.36
CA ARG A 423 13.62 -11.80 4.66
C ARG A 423 13.19 -13.07 3.91
N GLY A 424 12.14 -13.74 4.38
CA GLY A 424 11.54 -14.92 3.75
C GLY A 424 10.47 -14.62 2.70
N LYS A 425 9.99 -13.36 2.60
CA LYS A 425 8.87 -12.96 1.74
C LYS A 425 9.33 -12.51 0.35
N GLY A 426 8.39 -12.47 -0.60
CA GLY A 426 8.66 -12.04 -1.96
C GLY A 426 9.59 -12.97 -2.76
N ARG A 427 9.82 -14.18 -2.28
CA ARG A 427 10.71 -15.21 -2.85
C ARG A 427 9.99 -16.56 -2.92
N LEU A 428 10.45 -17.43 -3.80
CA LEU A 428 9.93 -18.78 -3.94
C LEU A 428 11.09 -19.79 -4.07
N SER A 429 11.91 -19.83 -3.05
CA SER A 429 13.05 -20.76 -2.94
C SER A 429 12.95 -21.59 -1.66
N ALA A 430 13.67 -22.71 -1.59
CA ALA A 430 13.70 -23.53 -0.39
C ALA A 430 14.10 -22.70 0.86
N GLY A 431 13.33 -22.76 1.91
CA GLY A 431 13.50 -22.00 3.15
C GLY A 431 12.79 -20.64 3.18
N SER A 432 12.22 -20.16 2.06
CA SER A 432 11.37 -18.96 2.09
C SER A 432 10.01 -19.26 2.71
N ASP A 433 9.29 -18.20 3.10
CA ASP A 433 7.92 -18.35 3.60
C ASP A 433 7.01 -18.96 2.53
N ALA A 434 6.09 -19.82 2.94
CA ALA A 434 5.08 -20.40 2.06
C ALA A 434 3.92 -19.42 1.82
N ASP A 435 4.25 -18.19 1.47
CA ASP A 435 3.36 -17.15 0.99
C ASP A 435 3.37 -17.21 -0.55
N ILE A 436 2.37 -17.88 -1.13
CA ILE A 436 2.39 -18.28 -2.54
C ILE A 436 1.10 -17.88 -3.23
N VAL A 437 1.19 -17.31 -4.43
CA VAL A 437 0.05 -17.07 -5.30
C VAL A 437 0.15 -17.90 -6.57
N VAL A 438 -0.97 -18.48 -7.00
CA VAL A 438 -1.11 -19.18 -8.26
C VAL A 438 -2.10 -18.43 -9.15
N LEU A 439 -1.63 -17.94 -10.29
CA LEU A 439 -2.39 -17.10 -11.20
C LEU A 439 -2.75 -17.84 -12.49
N ASP A 440 -3.98 -17.63 -12.95
CA ASP A 440 -4.42 -18.03 -14.29
C ASP A 440 -4.11 -16.88 -15.26
N PRO A 441 -3.10 -17.04 -16.14
CA PRO A 441 -2.67 -15.98 -17.05
C PRO A 441 -3.73 -15.58 -18.07
N ALA A 442 -4.70 -16.45 -18.34
CA ALA A 442 -5.80 -16.16 -19.27
C ALA A 442 -6.93 -15.35 -18.60
N ARG A 443 -7.05 -15.41 -17.26
CA ARG A 443 -8.19 -14.85 -16.54
C ARG A 443 -7.85 -13.70 -15.62
N ILE A 444 -6.57 -13.54 -15.25
CA ILE A 444 -6.19 -12.50 -14.27
C ILE A 444 -6.62 -11.12 -14.74
N THR A 445 -7.50 -10.48 -13.96
CA THR A 445 -7.96 -9.11 -14.15
C THR A 445 -8.68 -8.60 -12.90
N ASP A 446 -8.68 -7.27 -12.71
CA ASP A 446 -9.60 -6.61 -11.78
C ASP A 446 -11.04 -6.68 -12.33
N THR A 447 -12.01 -6.67 -11.44
CA THR A 447 -13.44 -6.57 -11.77
C THR A 447 -14.13 -5.44 -11.01
N ALA A 448 -13.45 -4.86 -10.04
CA ALA A 448 -13.93 -3.72 -9.29
C ALA A 448 -14.08 -2.49 -10.19
N THR A 449 -15.15 -1.73 -9.98
CA THR A 449 -15.41 -0.48 -10.67
C THR A 449 -15.77 0.61 -9.66
N TYR A 450 -15.80 1.87 -10.08
CA TYR A 450 -16.24 2.96 -9.19
C TYR A 450 -17.73 2.88 -8.79
N LEU A 451 -18.52 2.04 -9.47
CA LEU A 451 -19.93 1.78 -9.13
C LEU A 451 -20.14 0.51 -8.29
N ASP A 452 -19.20 -0.43 -8.38
CA ASP A 452 -19.17 -1.69 -7.62
C ASP A 452 -17.73 -1.97 -7.17
N PRO A 453 -17.23 -1.18 -6.19
CA PRO A 453 -15.81 -1.15 -5.85
C PRO A 453 -15.35 -2.33 -4.99
N ALA A 454 -16.26 -3.00 -4.29
CA ALA A 454 -15.95 -4.15 -3.43
C ALA A 454 -16.00 -5.49 -4.18
N ARG A 455 -15.97 -5.47 -5.51
CA ARG A 455 -16.00 -6.67 -6.34
C ARG A 455 -14.61 -7.30 -6.44
N PRO A 456 -14.43 -8.59 -6.05
CA PRO A 456 -13.14 -9.24 -6.06
C PRO A 456 -12.53 -9.38 -7.46
N SER A 457 -11.21 -9.34 -7.56
CA SER A 457 -10.46 -9.73 -8.76
C SER A 457 -10.70 -11.18 -9.14
N VAL A 458 -10.44 -11.55 -10.39
CA VAL A 458 -10.52 -12.93 -10.87
C VAL A 458 -9.16 -13.38 -11.40
N GLY A 459 -8.92 -14.70 -11.38
CA GLY A 459 -7.68 -15.30 -11.91
C GLY A 459 -6.67 -15.69 -10.84
N VAL A 460 -6.85 -15.34 -9.56
CA VAL A 460 -6.14 -15.96 -8.45
C VAL A 460 -6.75 -17.35 -8.22
N ARG A 461 -6.01 -18.41 -8.50
CA ARG A 461 -6.49 -19.80 -8.39
C ARG A 461 -6.20 -20.40 -7.03
N GLN A 462 -5.01 -20.18 -6.50
CA GLN A 462 -4.63 -20.57 -5.15
C GLN A 462 -3.92 -19.41 -4.48
N LEU A 463 -4.16 -19.21 -3.21
CA LEU A 463 -3.39 -18.32 -2.34
C LEU A 463 -3.05 -19.05 -1.06
N LEU A 464 -1.78 -19.15 -0.75
CA LEU A 464 -1.28 -19.69 0.51
C LEU A 464 -0.62 -18.56 1.31
N VAL A 465 -0.97 -18.46 2.59
CA VAL A 465 -0.32 -17.56 3.54
C VAL A 465 0.28 -18.44 4.65
N GLY A 466 1.60 -18.42 4.76
CA GLY A 466 2.30 -19.31 5.67
C GLY A 466 1.91 -20.80 5.50
N GLY A 467 1.74 -21.25 4.26
CA GLY A 467 1.36 -22.61 3.91
C GLY A 467 -0.12 -22.95 4.13
N THR A 468 -0.91 -22.05 4.70
CA THR A 468 -2.37 -22.25 4.86
C THR A 468 -3.10 -21.71 3.64
N VAL A 469 -3.99 -22.51 3.07
CA VAL A 469 -4.79 -22.13 1.90
C VAL A 469 -5.86 -21.11 2.29
N VAL A 470 -5.75 -19.90 1.77
CA VAL A 470 -6.72 -18.79 1.95
C VAL A 470 -7.64 -18.65 0.73
N VAL A 471 -7.14 -18.94 -0.48
CA VAL A 471 -7.97 -19.06 -1.68
C VAL A 471 -7.72 -20.42 -2.32
N ARG A 472 -8.80 -21.16 -2.63
CA ARG A 472 -8.77 -22.46 -3.28
C ARG A 472 -9.62 -22.46 -4.53
N ASP A 473 -9.04 -22.77 -5.68
CA ASP A 473 -9.72 -22.82 -6.98
C ASP A 473 -10.47 -21.53 -7.35
N GLY A 474 -9.98 -20.39 -6.83
CA GLY A 474 -10.60 -19.08 -7.00
C GLY A 474 -11.66 -18.72 -5.96
N GLU A 475 -11.89 -19.59 -4.98
CA GLU A 475 -12.87 -19.40 -3.91
C GLU A 475 -12.17 -19.10 -2.58
N LEU A 476 -12.60 -18.03 -1.92
CA LEU A 476 -12.10 -17.64 -0.60
C LEU A 476 -12.45 -18.71 0.45
N GLN A 477 -11.51 -18.96 1.37
CA GLN A 477 -11.71 -19.78 2.56
C GLN A 477 -11.87 -18.84 3.78
N PRO A 478 -13.07 -18.37 4.10
CA PRO A 478 -13.28 -17.26 5.03
C PRO A 478 -12.83 -17.58 6.47
N ASP A 479 -12.80 -18.86 6.86
CA ASP A 479 -12.34 -19.31 8.17
C ASP A 479 -10.80 -19.36 8.28
N ALA A 480 -10.07 -19.20 7.17
CA ALA A 480 -8.62 -19.23 7.16
C ALA A 480 -8.03 -17.90 7.61
N MET A 481 -7.48 -17.86 8.82
CA MET A 481 -6.89 -16.67 9.44
C MET A 481 -5.42 -16.92 9.82
N PRO A 482 -4.55 -17.29 8.87
CA PRO A 482 -3.16 -17.63 9.15
C PRO A 482 -2.24 -16.42 9.31
N GLY A 483 -2.72 -15.21 9.08
CA GLY A 483 -1.91 -13.99 9.05
C GLY A 483 -1.14 -13.75 10.34
N ARG A 484 0.12 -13.38 10.21
CA ARG A 484 1.04 -13.10 11.31
C ARG A 484 1.48 -11.64 11.32
N PRO A 485 1.79 -11.10 12.50
CA PRO A 485 2.38 -9.78 12.59
C PRO A 485 3.77 -9.76 11.96
N VAL A 486 4.02 -8.75 11.13
CA VAL A 486 5.33 -8.36 10.62
C VAL A 486 5.78 -7.15 11.45
N ARG A 487 6.86 -7.31 12.22
CA ARG A 487 7.40 -6.26 13.09
C ARG A 487 8.87 -6.01 12.78
N GLY A 488 9.33 -4.80 13.05
CA GLY A 488 10.75 -4.48 13.14
C GLY A 488 11.40 -5.20 14.33
N GLU A 489 12.71 -5.37 14.26
CA GLU A 489 13.49 -5.78 15.43
C GLU A 489 13.46 -4.63 16.44
N PRO A 490 13.09 -4.85 17.72
CA PRO A 490 13.18 -3.83 18.75
C PRO A 490 14.63 -3.34 18.89
N VAL A 491 14.82 -2.03 18.87
CA VAL A 491 16.14 -1.39 18.97
C VAL A 491 16.48 -1.06 20.42
#